data_2d3e173ebf59d79b356357326474e011
#
_entry.id   2d3e173ebf59d79b356357326474e011
#
_cell.length_a   1.000
_cell.length_b   1.000
_cell.length_c   1.000
_cell.angle_alpha   90.00
_cell.angle_beta   90.00
_cell.angle_gamma   90.00
#
_symmetry.space_group_name_H-M   'P 1'
#
loop_
_entity.id
_entity.type
_entity.pdbx_description
1 polymer ?
#
loop_
_entity_poly.entity_id
_entity_poly.type
_entity_poly.pdbx_seq_one_letter_code
_entity_poly.pdbx_strand_id
1 'polypeptide(L)'
;MIYAHQLFQSVPHDWPFAKFFSLTQPVHEWIPVIAQALHSFFNACPLDQRIHSTIPQRLVVQGDVYIGERVLLPQAGTLIGPLYIGDECELRPNIYLRGNVIVGKQCVLGHACELKNTLLLDHAQVSHRNYVGDSILGTGAHLGAGCVLSNLRFDGQEVWMHAPDGQKFPTGLKKLGGIVGDYAEAGCNSVLCPGACLFPHAKVFPCESFRGTRV
;
A
#
# COMPACT_ATOMS: atom_id res chain seq x y z
N MET A 1 -11.31 -18.41 2.38
CA MET A 1 -11.21 -16.98 1.96
C MET A 1 -10.66 -16.18 3.14
N ILE A 2 -9.94 -15.09 2.91
CA ILE A 2 -9.40 -14.22 3.97
C ILE A 2 -10.18 -12.91 3.95
N TYR A 3 -10.79 -12.54 5.07
CA TYR A 3 -11.55 -11.32 5.24
C TYR A 3 -10.70 -10.22 5.90
N ALA A 4 -11.01 -8.95 5.58
CA ALA A 4 -10.19 -7.82 6.04
C ALA A 4 -10.10 -7.72 7.57
N HIS A 5 -11.17 -8.03 8.33
CA HIS A 5 -11.15 -8.02 9.80
C HIS A 5 -10.17 -9.02 10.43
N GLN A 6 -9.71 -10.02 9.67
CA GLN A 6 -8.69 -10.97 10.15
C GLN A 6 -7.28 -10.39 10.08
N LEU A 7 -7.09 -9.32 9.32
CA LEU A 7 -5.79 -8.71 9.03
C LEU A 7 -5.67 -7.30 9.60
N PHE A 8 -6.77 -6.57 9.69
CA PHE A 8 -6.81 -5.17 10.09
C PHE A 8 -7.81 -4.97 11.24
N GLN A 9 -7.35 -4.36 12.32
CA GLN A 9 -8.18 -4.08 13.49
C GLN A 9 -9.26 -3.05 13.18
N SER A 10 -8.91 -2.03 12.40
CA SER A 10 -9.82 -0.95 12.03
C SER A 10 -9.42 -0.30 10.70
N VAL A 11 -10.38 0.36 10.07
CA VAL A 11 -10.16 1.41 9.09
C VAL A 11 -10.45 2.73 9.80
N PRO A 12 -9.57 3.76 9.73
CA PRO A 12 -9.79 5.01 10.45
C PRO A 12 -11.15 5.64 10.10
N HIS A 13 -11.97 5.96 11.10
CA HIS A 13 -13.34 6.46 10.89
C HIS A 13 -13.39 7.85 10.24
N ASP A 14 -12.39 8.68 10.52
CA ASP A 14 -12.22 10.04 9.97
C ASP A 14 -11.58 10.04 8.57
N TRP A 15 -11.26 8.86 8.05
CA TRP A 15 -10.63 8.73 6.75
C TRP A 15 -11.64 8.91 5.60
N PRO A 16 -11.35 9.71 4.58
CA PRO A 16 -12.31 9.98 3.50
C PRO A 16 -12.68 8.73 2.69
N PHE A 17 -11.93 7.66 2.87
CA PHE A 17 -12.10 6.38 2.17
C PHE A 17 -12.79 5.29 3.00
N ALA A 18 -13.11 5.52 4.28
CA ALA A 18 -13.63 4.49 5.18
C ALA A 18 -14.82 3.71 4.60
N LYS A 19 -15.72 4.39 3.88
CA LYS A 19 -16.90 3.78 3.25
C LYS A 19 -16.59 2.77 2.14
N PHE A 20 -15.37 2.79 1.59
CA PHE A 20 -14.96 1.92 0.49
C PHE A 20 -14.29 0.62 0.95
N PHE A 21 -13.77 0.60 2.18
CA PHE A 21 -12.95 -0.50 2.70
C PHE A 21 -13.62 -1.16 3.90
N SER A 22 -14.57 -2.09 3.62
CA SER A 22 -15.29 -2.78 4.68
C SER A 22 -14.48 -3.95 5.25
N LEU A 23 -14.40 -4.01 6.57
CA LEU A 23 -13.73 -5.11 7.28
C LEU A 23 -14.41 -6.47 7.08
N THR A 24 -15.67 -6.50 6.65
CA THR A 24 -16.41 -7.74 6.38
C THR A 24 -16.25 -8.28 4.95
N GLN A 25 -15.50 -7.58 4.10
CA GLN A 25 -15.22 -8.02 2.72
C GLN A 25 -13.95 -8.89 2.65
N PRO A 26 -13.85 -9.79 1.64
CA PRO A 26 -12.59 -10.43 1.28
C PRO A 26 -11.52 -9.37 0.99
N VAL A 27 -10.35 -9.51 1.60
CA VAL A 27 -9.33 -8.44 1.59
C VAL A 27 -8.80 -8.12 0.19
N HIS A 28 -8.69 -9.09 -0.70
CA HIS A 28 -8.22 -8.88 -2.06
C HIS A 28 -9.17 -8.01 -2.91
N GLU A 29 -10.46 -7.94 -2.54
CA GLU A 29 -11.44 -7.08 -3.19
C GLU A 29 -11.19 -5.59 -2.94
N TRP A 30 -10.35 -5.23 -1.96
CA TRP A 30 -9.97 -3.84 -1.74
C TRP A 30 -9.07 -3.28 -2.86
N ILE A 31 -8.28 -4.13 -3.53
CA ILE A 31 -7.34 -3.67 -4.59
C ILE A 31 -8.06 -2.95 -5.75
N PRO A 32 -9.10 -3.51 -6.40
CA PRO A 32 -9.79 -2.80 -7.47
C PRO A 32 -10.57 -1.57 -6.98
N VAL A 33 -10.91 -1.51 -5.69
CA VAL A 33 -11.66 -0.40 -5.09
C VAL A 33 -10.79 0.85 -4.90
N ILE A 34 -9.46 0.75 -4.81
CA ILE A 34 -8.54 1.88 -4.60
C ILE A 34 -8.77 2.99 -5.64
N ALA A 35 -8.86 2.64 -6.92
CA ALA A 35 -9.09 3.61 -8.00
C ALA A 35 -10.44 4.32 -7.86
N GLN A 36 -11.49 3.59 -7.52
CA GLN A 36 -12.84 4.15 -7.33
C GLN A 36 -12.87 5.10 -6.12
N ALA A 37 -12.21 4.73 -5.03
CA ALA A 37 -12.13 5.54 -3.82
C ALA A 37 -11.43 6.88 -4.09
N LEU A 38 -10.29 6.85 -4.78
CA LEU A 38 -9.56 8.05 -5.19
C LEU A 38 -10.38 8.93 -6.15
N HIS A 39 -11.02 8.34 -7.15
CA HIS A 39 -11.88 9.08 -8.07
C HIS A 39 -13.02 9.79 -7.33
N SER A 40 -13.69 9.09 -6.41
CA SER A 40 -14.74 9.71 -5.57
C SER A 40 -14.21 10.86 -4.72
N PHE A 41 -13.02 10.70 -4.14
CA PHE A 41 -12.37 11.73 -3.33
C PHE A 41 -12.05 12.98 -4.16
N PHE A 42 -11.37 12.82 -5.30
CA PHE A 42 -10.94 13.95 -6.12
C PHE A 42 -12.08 14.69 -6.80
N ASN A 43 -13.20 14.03 -7.08
CA ASN A 43 -14.42 14.69 -7.55
C ASN A 43 -15.06 15.60 -6.49
N ALA A 44 -14.85 15.30 -5.21
CA ALA A 44 -15.38 16.07 -4.10
C ALA A 44 -14.40 17.10 -3.51
N CYS A 45 -13.07 16.93 -3.75
CA CYS A 45 -12.02 17.76 -3.18
C CYS A 45 -11.56 18.84 -4.18
N PRO A 46 -11.84 20.14 -3.93
CA PRO A 46 -11.37 21.24 -4.79
C PRO A 46 -9.85 21.29 -4.92
N LEU A 47 -9.35 21.81 -6.05
CA LEU A 47 -7.92 21.87 -6.35
C LEU A 47 -7.09 22.65 -5.32
N ASP A 48 -7.64 23.74 -4.81
CA ASP A 48 -7.02 24.62 -3.80
C ASP A 48 -6.94 24.01 -2.40
N GLN A 49 -7.62 22.88 -2.19
CA GLN A 49 -7.64 22.13 -0.93
C GLN A 49 -6.82 20.83 -0.97
N ARG A 50 -6.01 20.61 -2.02
CA ARG A 50 -5.33 19.33 -2.23
C ARG A 50 -3.90 19.29 -1.71
N ILE A 51 -3.23 20.44 -1.57
CA ILE A 51 -1.82 20.49 -1.22
C ILE A 51 -1.62 21.43 -0.04
N HIS A 52 -1.29 20.85 1.11
CA HIS A 52 -1.09 21.57 2.37
C HIS A 52 0.40 21.77 2.71
N SER A 53 1.30 21.55 1.75
CA SER A 53 2.75 21.67 1.93
C SER A 53 3.39 22.40 0.76
N THR A 54 4.49 23.12 1.00
CA THR A 54 5.27 23.71 -0.08
C THR A 54 5.96 22.62 -0.89
N ILE A 55 5.69 22.58 -2.21
CA ILE A 55 6.30 21.59 -3.11
C ILE A 55 7.73 22.03 -3.44
N PRO A 56 8.76 21.23 -3.13
CA PRO A 56 10.14 21.48 -3.53
C PRO A 56 10.30 21.53 -5.06
N GLN A 57 11.12 22.45 -5.55
CA GLN A 57 11.26 22.73 -6.99
C GLN A 57 11.60 21.51 -7.86
N ARG A 58 12.33 20.53 -7.33
CA ARG A 58 12.77 19.33 -8.05
C ARG A 58 11.88 18.11 -7.78
N LEU A 59 10.82 18.25 -7.00
CA LEU A 59 9.81 17.23 -6.82
C LEU A 59 8.77 17.33 -7.93
N VAL A 60 8.69 16.30 -8.77
CA VAL A 60 7.70 16.24 -9.86
C VAL A 60 6.37 15.80 -9.29
N VAL A 61 5.32 16.63 -9.47
CA VAL A 61 3.95 16.33 -9.05
C VAL A 61 3.04 16.48 -10.27
N GLN A 62 2.34 15.39 -10.66
CA GLN A 62 1.50 15.35 -11.86
C GLN A 62 0.15 14.68 -11.58
N GLY A 63 -0.91 15.21 -12.19
CA GLY A 63 -2.27 14.66 -12.05
C GLY A 63 -2.92 15.00 -10.70
N ASP A 64 -3.89 14.20 -10.32
CA ASP A 64 -4.65 14.38 -9.08
C ASP A 64 -3.83 13.90 -7.88
N VAL A 65 -3.23 14.81 -7.14
CA VAL A 65 -2.42 14.52 -5.95
C VAL A 65 -2.96 15.31 -4.75
N TYR A 66 -3.21 14.61 -3.66
CA TYR A 66 -3.49 15.20 -2.34
C TYR A 66 -2.31 14.97 -1.42
N ILE A 67 -1.88 16.04 -0.75
CA ILE A 67 -0.81 16.01 0.26
C ILE A 67 -1.35 16.67 1.52
N GLY A 68 -1.45 15.90 2.58
CA GLY A 68 -1.96 16.32 3.86
C GLY A 68 -1.06 17.30 4.61
N GLU A 69 -1.47 17.60 5.82
CA GLU A 69 -0.74 18.54 6.68
C GLU A 69 0.56 17.91 7.24
N ARG A 70 1.57 18.76 7.47
CA ARG A 70 2.86 18.39 8.08
C ARG A 70 3.59 17.23 7.39
N VAL A 71 3.32 17.01 6.10
CA VAL A 71 4.04 16.01 5.31
C VAL A 71 5.46 16.49 5.02
N LEU A 72 6.45 15.67 5.36
CA LEU A 72 7.86 15.93 5.05
C LEU A 72 8.15 15.49 3.61
N LEU A 73 8.29 16.45 2.70
CA LEU A 73 8.54 16.20 1.28
C LEU A 73 10.03 16.18 0.95
N PRO A 74 10.49 15.27 0.06
CA PRO A 74 11.87 15.21 -0.38
C PRO A 74 12.20 16.33 -1.38
N GLN A 75 13.46 16.72 -1.48
CA GLN A 75 13.91 17.69 -2.46
C GLN A 75 13.75 17.22 -3.92
N ALA A 76 13.73 15.88 -4.16
CA ALA A 76 13.55 15.30 -5.48
C ALA A 76 12.85 13.94 -5.39
N GLY A 77 11.98 13.67 -6.36
CA GLY A 77 11.17 12.46 -6.48
C GLY A 77 10.08 12.65 -7.54
N THR A 78 9.19 11.69 -7.67
CA THR A 78 8.10 11.76 -8.67
C THR A 78 6.81 11.22 -8.08
N LEU A 79 5.77 12.04 -8.11
CA LEU A 79 4.42 11.75 -7.65
C LEU A 79 3.46 11.89 -8.83
N ILE A 80 2.92 10.77 -9.33
CA ILE A 80 1.97 10.73 -10.46
C ILE A 80 0.62 10.23 -9.98
N GLY A 81 -0.37 11.12 -9.95
CA GLY A 81 -1.72 10.82 -9.48
C GLY A 81 -2.50 9.79 -10.31
N PRO A 82 -3.65 9.32 -9.79
CA PRO A 82 -4.26 9.81 -8.56
C PRO A 82 -3.56 9.27 -7.31
N LEU A 83 -3.19 10.17 -6.38
CA LEU A 83 -2.47 9.86 -5.14
C LEU A 83 -3.10 10.61 -3.95
N TYR A 84 -3.25 9.91 -2.84
CA TYR A 84 -3.57 10.52 -1.56
C TYR A 84 -2.48 10.21 -0.54
N ILE A 85 -1.91 11.24 0.06
CA ILE A 85 -0.89 11.14 1.11
C ILE A 85 -1.47 11.81 2.35
N GLY A 86 -1.70 11.03 3.40
CA GLY A 86 -2.23 11.51 4.68
C GLY A 86 -1.25 12.38 5.45
N ASP A 87 -1.75 12.92 6.57
CA ASP A 87 -1.00 13.85 7.39
C ASP A 87 0.26 13.21 8.02
N GLU A 88 1.25 14.04 8.30
CA GLU A 88 2.47 13.67 9.04
C GLU A 88 3.30 12.56 8.40
N CYS A 89 3.09 12.28 7.12
CA CYS A 89 3.91 11.32 6.40
C CYS A 89 5.31 11.86 6.12
N GLU A 90 6.29 10.97 6.07
CA GLU A 90 7.65 11.26 5.64
C GLU A 90 7.93 10.63 4.28
N LEU A 91 8.18 11.44 3.24
CA LEU A 91 8.64 10.99 1.93
C LEU A 91 10.13 11.29 1.77
N ARG A 92 10.92 10.27 1.45
CA ARG A 92 12.38 10.40 1.31
C ARG A 92 12.82 10.54 -0.15
N PRO A 93 14.05 11.03 -0.40
CA PRO A 93 14.54 11.30 -1.76
C PRO A 93 14.40 10.12 -2.74
N ASN A 94 14.13 10.47 -4.00
CA ASN A 94 13.95 9.55 -5.12
C ASN A 94 12.76 8.59 -4.98
N ILE A 95 11.77 8.95 -4.17
CA ILE A 95 10.49 8.24 -4.12
C ILE A 95 9.80 8.28 -5.50
N TYR A 96 9.18 7.17 -5.91
CA TYR A 96 8.37 7.09 -7.11
C TYR A 96 6.99 6.53 -6.78
N LEU A 97 5.99 7.39 -6.70
CA LEU A 97 4.59 7.01 -6.51
C LEU A 97 3.84 7.20 -7.82
N ARG A 98 3.10 6.17 -8.24
CA ARG A 98 2.36 6.25 -9.50
C ARG A 98 1.03 5.51 -9.46
N GLY A 99 0.00 6.22 -9.83
CA GLY A 99 -1.36 5.76 -10.06
C GLY A 99 -2.00 4.92 -8.94
N ASN A 100 -3.11 5.40 -8.44
CA ASN A 100 -3.97 4.73 -7.47
C ASN A 100 -3.24 4.36 -6.15
N VAL A 101 -2.55 5.32 -5.54
CA VAL A 101 -1.91 5.09 -4.23
C VAL A 101 -2.64 5.88 -3.15
N ILE A 102 -3.03 5.19 -2.10
CA ILE A 102 -3.61 5.78 -0.89
C ILE A 102 -2.66 5.48 0.27
N VAL A 103 -2.21 6.53 0.95
CA VAL A 103 -1.33 6.44 2.12
C VAL A 103 -2.04 7.06 3.31
N GLY A 104 -2.17 6.30 4.39
CA GLY A 104 -2.69 6.75 5.67
C GLY A 104 -1.82 7.80 6.33
N LYS A 105 -2.07 8.09 7.60
CA LYS A 105 -1.31 9.08 8.37
C LYS A 105 0.00 8.50 8.91
N GLN A 106 0.99 9.36 9.12
CA GLN A 106 2.25 9.05 9.82
C GLN A 106 3.03 7.87 9.20
N CYS A 107 2.86 7.65 7.88
CA CYS A 107 3.61 6.65 7.14
C CYS A 107 5.00 7.14 6.75
N VAL A 108 5.95 6.21 6.62
CA VAL A 108 7.29 6.48 6.10
C VAL A 108 7.44 5.83 4.72
N LEU A 109 7.62 6.66 3.69
CA LEU A 109 7.91 6.22 2.32
C LEU A 109 9.36 6.57 1.99
N GLY A 110 10.21 5.57 2.06
CA GLY A 110 11.65 5.76 2.13
C GLY A 110 12.34 6.00 0.80
N HIS A 111 13.68 6.08 0.88
CA HIS A 111 14.53 6.36 -0.27
C HIS A 111 14.37 5.33 -1.38
N ALA A 112 14.14 5.81 -2.61
CA ALA A 112 14.06 5.01 -3.83
C ALA A 112 13.03 3.87 -3.75
N CYS A 113 11.91 4.08 -3.07
CA CYS A 113 10.78 3.16 -3.08
C CYS A 113 9.84 3.47 -4.25
N GLU A 114 9.29 2.43 -4.86
CA GLU A 114 8.25 2.54 -5.87
C GLU A 114 6.95 1.92 -5.34
N LEU A 115 5.86 2.70 -5.37
CA LEU A 115 4.51 2.23 -5.04
C LEU A 115 3.56 2.44 -6.22
N LYS A 116 2.72 1.44 -6.49
CA LYS A 116 1.75 1.48 -7.57
C LYS A 116 0.49 0.69 -7.20
N ASN A 117 -0.68 1.31 -7.33
CA ASN A 117 -1.99 0.69 -7.04
C ASN A 117 -2.02 0.03 -5.64
N THR A 118 -1.74 0.83 -4.61
CA THR A 118 -1.42 0.34 -3.27
C THR A 118 -2.16 1.14 -2.21
N LEU A 119 -2.59 0.43 -1.17
CA LEU A 119 -3.19 1.00 0.02
C LEU A 119 -2.27 0.78 1.23
N LEU A 120 -1.88 1.84 1.92
CA LEU A 120 -1.21 1.81 3.20
C LEU A 120 -2.14 2.38 4.27
N LEU A 121 -2.39 1.63 5.34
CA LEU A 121 -3.02 2.16 6.54
C LEU A 121 -2.01 2.97 7.36
N ASP A 122 -2.45 3.55 8.48
CA ASP A 122 -1.63 4.47 9.26
C ASP A 122 -0.35 3.82 9.80
N HIS A 123 0.71 4.63 9.97
CA HIS A 123 2.00 4.23 10.52
C HIS A 123 2.78 3.16 9.72
N ALA A 124 2.34 2.80 8.50
CA ALA A 124 3.05 1.83 7.68
C ALA A 124 4.44 2.37 7.26
N GLN A 125 5.44 1.48 7.24
CA GLN A 125 6.82 1.83 6.94
C GLN A 125 7.36 1.06 5.74
N VAL A 126 7.63 1.78 4.64
CA VAL A 126 8.24 1.28 3.41
C VAL A 126 9.56 2.02 3.22
N SER A 127 10.58 1.64 3.99
CA SER A 127 11.67 2.56 4.34
C SER A 127 12.79 2.69 3.32
N HIS A 128 13.14 1.66 2.52
CA HIS A 128 14.33 1.69 1.65
C HIS A 128 14.22 0.77 0.45
N ARG A 129 14.27 1.33 -0.77
CA ARG A 129 14.40 0.59 -2.05
C ARG A 129 13.41 -0.57 -2.18
N ASN A 130 12.17 -0.34 -1.79
CA ASN A 130 11.12 -1.34 -1.88
C ASN A 130 10.31 -1.16 -3.17
N TYR A 131 9.78 -2.28 -3.69
CA TYR A 131 8.73 -2.26 -4.70
C TYR A 131 7.44 -2.77 -4.09
N VAL A 132 6.37 -1.97 -4.17
CA VAL A 132 5.04 -2.30 -3.63
C VAL A 132 4.00 -2.08 -4.72
N GLY A 133 3.58 -3.16 -5.36
CA GLY A 133 2.60 -3.11 -6.45
C GLY A 133 1.34 -3.90 -6.12
N ASP A 134 0.17 -3.31 -6.39
CA ASP A 134 -1.15 -3.96 -6.23
C ASP A 134 -1.27 -4.66 -4.84
N SER A 135 -0.93 -3.92 -3.77
CA SER A 135 -0.72 -4.46 -2.42
C SER A 135 -1.47 -3.66 -1.36
N ILE A 136 -1.66 -4.27 -0.19
CA ILE A 136 -2.24 -3.60 0.98
C ILE A 136 -1.31 -3.80 2.18
N LEU A 137 -0.98 -2.73 2.88
CA LEU A 137 -0.22 -2.73 4.11
C LEU A 137 -1.09 -2.21 5.26
N GLY A 138 -1.20 -2.99 6.33
CA GLY A 138 -1.93 -2.67 7.54
C GLY A 138 -1.24 -1.60 8.39
N THR A 139 -1.90 -1.22 9.46
CA THR A 139 -1.40 -0.26 10.44
C THR A 139 -0.07 -0.74 11.03
N GLY A 140 0.94 0.12 11.02
CA GLY A 140 2.26 -0.22 11.55
C GLY A 140 2.99 -1.35 10.82
N ALA A 141 2.53 -1.81 9.66
CA ALA A 141 3.23 -2.80 8.86
C ALA A 141 4.59 -2.28 8.41
N HIS A 142 5.62 -3.14 8.44
CA HIS A 142 6.99 -2.72 8.15
C HIS A 142 7.66 -3.58 7.07
N LEU A 143 8.20 -2.92 6.05
CA LEU A 143 9.03 -3.56 5.02
C LEU A 143 10.50 -3.16 5.22
N GLY A 144 11.33 -4.15 5.48
CA GLY A 144 12.78 -4.00 5.52
C GLY A 144 13.36 -3.56 4.17
N ALA A 145 14.62 -3.14 4.15
CA ALA A 145 15.27 -2.63 2.94
C ALA A 145 15.28 -3.66 1.80
N GLY A 146 14.90 -3.23 0.60
CA GLY A 146 14.94 -4.08 -0.59
C GLY A 146 13.83 -5.12 -0.68
N CYS A 147 12.77 -5.03 0.14
CA CYS A 147 11.61 -5.91 0.00
C CYS A 147 10.91 -5.68 -1.33
N VAL A 148 10.44 -6.76 -1.95
CA VAL A 148 9.66 -6.74 -3.20
C VAL A 148 8.32 -7.44 -2.97
N LEU A 149 7.23 -6.71 -3.13
CA LEU A 149 5.89 -7.28 -3.21
C LEU A 149 5.55 -7.52 -4.69
N SER A 150 5.91 -8.72 -5.17
CA SER A 150 5.70 -9.11 -6.57
C SER A 150 4.21 -9.31 -6.84
N ASN A 151 3.70 -8.67 -7.87
CA ASN A 151 2.25 -8.60 -8.15
C ASN A 151 1.79 -9.37 -9.39
N LEU A 152 2.72 -9.94 -10.17
CA LEU A 152 2.40 -10.63 -11.42
C LEU A 152 3.04 -12.03 -11.44
N ARG A 153 2.25 -13.03 -11.81
CA ARG A 153 2.74 -14.39 -12.04
C ARG A 153 3.49 -14.51 -13.36
N PHE A 154 4.48 -15.38 -13.47
CA PHE A 154 5.23 -15.61 -14.70
C PHE A 154 4.37 -16.12 -15.86
N ASP A 155 3.30 -16.87 -15.55
CA ASP A 155 2.37 -17.39 -16.56
C ASP A 155 1.25 -16.40 -16.94
N GLY A 156 1.23 -15.20 -16.32
CA GLY A 156 0.24 -14.16 -16.57
C GLY A 156 -1.20 -14.54 -16.21
N GLN A 157 -1.40 -15.65 -15.50
CA GLN A 157 -2.71 -16.12 -15.08
C GLN A 157 -3.18 -15.40 -13.81
N GLU A 158 -4.43 -15.66 -13.42
CA GLU A 158 -5.04 -15.16 -12.20
C GLU A 158 -4.21 -15.52 -10.96
N VAL A 159 -4.09 -14.57 -10.03
CA VAL A 159 -3.45 -14.81 -8.74
C VAL A 159 -4.42 -15.54 -7.80
N TRP A 160 -3.93 -16.58 -7.17
CA TRP A 160 -4.64 -17.32 -6.13
C TRP A 160 -4.06 -16.98 -4.76
N MET A 161 -4.93 -16.85 -3.77
CA MET A 161 -4.51 -16.73 -2.38
C MET A 161 -4.71 -18.07 -1.65
N HIS A 162 -4.00 -18.22 -0.53
CA HIS A 162 -4.12 -19.38 0.34
C HIS A 162 -4.76 -18.95 1.65
N ALA A 163 -5.79 -19.65 2.11
CA ALA A 163 -6.30 -19.48 3.46
C ALA A 163 -5.32 -20.09 4.49
N PRO A 164 -5.42 -19.75 5.79
CA PRO A 164 -4.55 -20.31 6.83
C PRO A 164 -4.56 -21.84 6.92
N ASP A 165 -5.66 -22.48 6.55
CA ASP A 165 -5.82 -23.94 6.48
C ASP A 165 -5.19 -24.59 5.22
N GLY A 166 -4.55 -23.76 4.36
CA GLY A 166 -3.92 -24.19 3.12
C GLY A 166 -4.85 -24.27 1.91
N GLN A 167 -6.17 -24.09 2.08
CA GLN A 167 -7.09 -24.05 0.94
C GLN A 167 -6.78 -22.86 0.04
N LYS A 168 -6.76 -23.13 -1.28
CA LYS A 168 -6.56 -22.10 -2.30
C LYS A 168 -7.89 -21.56 -2.78
N PHE A 169 -7.95 -20.25 -3.01
CA PHE A 169 -9.11 -19.61 -3.61
C PHE A 169 -8.70 -18.60 -4.67
N PRO A 170 -9.49 -18.48 -5.75
CA PRO A 170 -9.26 -17.52 -6.82
C PRO A 170 -9.56 -16.10 -6.34
N THR A 171 -8.83 -15.12 -6.86
CA THR A 171 -9.04 -13.69 -6.52
C THR A 171 -9.75 -12.90 -7.63
N GLY A 172 -9.86 -13.45 -8.83
CA GLY A 172 -10.32 -12.74 -10.02
C GLY A 172 -9.30 -11.73 -10.58
N LEU A 173 -8.14 -11.60 -9.92
CA LEU A 173 -7.14 -10.57 -10.25
C LEU A 173 -5.93 -11.17 -10.95
N LYS A 174 -5.53 -10.58 -12.09
CA LYS A 174 -4.25 -10.92 -12.76
C LYS A 174 -3.05 -10.29 -12.06
N LYS A 175 -3.26 -9.20 -11.30
CA LYS A 175 -2.23 -8.53 -10.51
C LYS A 175 -2.71 -8.40 -9.08
N LEU A 176 -1.99 -9.01 -8.18
CA LEU A 176 -2.15 -8.92 -6.74
C LEU A 176 -0.80 -9.17 -6.09
N GLY A 177 -0.28 -8.19 -5.37
CA GLY A 177 0.97 -8.30 -4.63
C GLY A 177 0.80 -8.95 -3.27
N GLY A 178 1.42 -8.36 -2.26
CA GLY A 178 1.30 -8.81 -0.87
C GLY A 178 0.16 -8.12 -0.12
N ILE A 179 -0.50 -8.89 0.73
CA ILE A 179 -1.37 -8.35 1.78
C ILE A 179 -0.64 -8.50 3.11
N VAL A 180 -0.29 -7.39 3.72
CA VAL A 180 0.50 -7.36 4.96
C VAL A 180 -0.39 -6.84 6.08
N GLY A 181 -0.73 -7.67 7.05
CA GLY A 181 -1.60 -7.35 8.18
C GLY A 181 -0.98 -6.34 9.14
N ASP A 182 -1.77 -5.90 10.11
CA ASP A 182 -1.33 -4.93 11.12
C ASP A 182 -0.07 -5.41 11.85
N TYR A 183 0.95 -4.54 11.94
CA TYR A 183 2.22 -4.80 12.61
C TYR A 183 3.00 -6.01 12.08
N ALA A 184 2.64 -6.54 10.91
CA ALA A 184 3.43 -7.60 10.27
C ALA A 184 4.69 -7.02 9.64
N GLU A 185 5.75 -7.82 9.59
CA GLU A 185 7.06 -7.38 9.16
C GLU A 185 7.65 -8.28 8.07
N ALA A 186 8.21 -7.69 7.03
CA ALA A 186 9.01 -8.39 6.03
C ALA A 186 10.48 -7.96 6.12
N GLY A 187 11.36 -8.92 6.38
CA GLY A 187 12.80 -8.69 6.54
C GLY A 187 13.49 -8.20 5.27
N CYS A 188 14.70 -7.66 5.39
CA CYS A 188 15.45 -7.10 4.28
C CYS A 188 15.62 -8.09 3.12
N ASN A 189 15.50 -7.60 1.87
CA ASN A 189 15.64 -8.38 0.63
C ASN A 189 14.70 -9.59 0.54
N SER A 190 13.60 -9.62 1.30
CA SER A 190 12.58 -10.64 1.14
C SER A 190 11.72 -10.36 -0.09
N VAL A 191 11.15 -11.41 -0.67
CA VAL A 191 10.22 -11.33 -1.78
C VAL A 191 8.89 -11.95 -1.36
N LEU A 192 7.83 -11.15 -1.29
CA LEU A 192 6.49 -11.67 -1.18
C LEU A 192 5.96 -11.96 -2.58
N CYS A 193 5.72 -13.23 -2.87
CA CYS A 193 5.18 -13.66 -4.17
C CYS A 193 3.72 -13.22 -4.34
N PRO A 194 3.20 -13.16 -5.58
CA PRO A 194 1.82 -12.74 -5.86
C PRO A 194 0.79 -13.47 -4.99
N GLY A 195 -0.05 -12.71 -4.29
CA GLY A 195 -1.07 -13.24 -3.39
C GLY A 195 -0.55 -13.71 -2.02
N ALA A 196 0.71 -13.41 -1.68
CA ALA A 196 1.21 -13.68 -0.33
C ALA A 196 0.45 -12.85 0.71
N CYS A 197 0.15 -13.46 1.86
CA CYS A 197 -0.60 -12.84 2.94
C CYS A 197 0.09 -13.05 4.29
N LEU A 198 0.35 -11.96 4.99
CA LEU A 198 0.87 -11.98 6.36
C LEU A 198 -0.25 -11.54 7.31
N PHE A 199 -0.56 -12.36 8.29
CA PHE A 199 -1.49 -12.02 9.36
C PHE A 199 -0.86 -11.00 10.33
N PRO A 200 -1.63 -10.41 11.23
CA PRO A 200 -1.10 -9.44 12.18
C PRO A 200 0.10 -10.00 12.95
N HIS A 201 1.15 -9.18 13.07
CA HIS A 201 2.43 -9.51 13.74
C HIS A 201 3.25 -10.64 13.08
N ALA A 202 2.78 -11.26 12.00
CA ALA A 202 3.54 -12.28 11.29
C ALA A 202 4.84 -11.70 10.70
N LYS A 203 5.89 -12.52 10.63
CA LYS A 203 7.22 -12.10 10.16
C LYS A 203 7.73 -12.98 9.04
N VAL A 204 8.25 -12.36 7.99
CA VAL A 204 9.05 -13.00 6.93
C VAL A 204 10.51 -12.67 7.20
N PHE A 205 11.39 -13.68 7.21
CA PHE A 205 12.80 -13.46 7.50
C PHE A 205 13.55 -12.80 6.33
N PRO A 206 14.70 -12.14 6.61
CA PRO A 206 15.52 -11.56 5.55
C PRO A 206 15.91 -12.58 4.47
N CYS A 207 15.94 -12.14 3.21
CA CYS A 207 16.25 -12.94 2.02
C CYS A 207 15.29 -14.12 1.75
N GLU A 208 14.16 -14.15 2.41
CA GLU A 208 13.15 -15.20 2.19
C GLU A 208 12.30 -14.88 0.95
N SER A 209 12.11 -15.88 0.07
CA SER A 209 11.08 -15.86 -0.97
C SER A 209 9.82 -16.54 -0.43
N PHE A 210 8.84 -15.74 -0.02
CA PHE A 210 7.65 -16.20 0.67
C PHE A 210 6.44 -16.35 -0.25
N ARG A 211 5.71 -17.45 -0.11
CA ARG A 211 4.44 -17.75 -0.80
C ARG A 211 3.38 -18.23 0.18
N GLY A 212 2.12 -17.91 -0.12
CA GLY A 212 0.99 -18.36 0.68
C GLY A 212 0.69 -17.44 1.85
N THR A 213 0.24 -18.00 2.95
CA THR A 213 -0.20 -17.26 4.13
C THR A 213 0.62 -17.63 5.35
N ARG A 214 1.06 -16.62 6.11
CA ARG A 214 1.72 -16.77 7.41
C ARG A 214 0.86 -16.13 8.49
N VAL A 215 0.57 -16.93 9.53
CA VAL A 215 -0.20 -16.51 10.71
C VAL A 215 0.75 -16.22 11.87
#